data_34d6472866f720b0b07fbec0130d869b
#
_entry.id   34d6472866f720b0b07fbec0130d869b
#
_cell.length_a   1.000
_cell.length_b   1.000
_cell.length_c   1.000
_cell.angle_alpha   90.00
_cell.angle_beta   90.00
_cell.angle_gamma   90.00
#
_symmetry.space_group_name_H-M   'P 1'
#
loop_
_entity.id
_entity.type
_entity.pdbx_description
1 polymer ?
#
loop_
_entity_poly.entity_id
_entity_poly.type
_entity_poly.pdbx_seq_one_letter_code
_entity_poly.pdbx_strand_id
1 'polypeptide(L)'
;VLAVVDASAMAGTFGALAYGLRHYRPGLPWAGVLANRVGSARHADMLRDGLHDEDDWMGALMRVQPGNAPAAAKASAALLPERHLGLVVAHELDDSLQRLDAAADALAATPLGQMTLDDLQGWAVDFPAPASKIAVPALLAGRTVAVGRDAAFCFVYAANVQCLEQMGARVVFFSPLHDAALP
;
A
#
# COMPACT_ATOMS: atom_id res chain seq x y z
N VAL A 1 13.60 4.11 2.43
CA VAL A 1 12.39 3.58 3.10
C VAL A 1 11.54 4.74 3.57
N LEU A 2 10.28 4.82 3.12
CA LEU A 2 9.25 5.67 3.68
C LEU A 2 8.37 4.80 4.61
N ALA A 3 8.26 5.16 5.88
CA ALA A 3 7.39 4.46 6.81
C ALA A 3 6.00 5.10 6.84
N VAL A 4 4.95 4.29 6.62
CA VAL A 4 3.56 4.70 6.82
C VAL A 4 3.07 4.09 8.13
N VAL A 5 2.76 4.93 9.10
CA VAL A 5 2.45 4.50 10.47
C VAL A 5 1.00 4.83 10.83
N ASP A 6 0.24 3.84 11.30
CA ASP A 6 -1.08 4.09 11.88
C ASP A 6 -0.93 4.85 13.21
N ALA A 7 -1.28 6.13 13.16
CA ALA A 7 -1.15 7.04 14.30
C ALA A 7 -2.45 7.20 15.10
N SER A 8 -3.50 6.42 14.81
CA SER A 8 -4.85 6.60 15.38
C SER A 8 -4.89 6.58 16.91
N ALA A 9 -3.93 5.91 17.55
CA ALA A 9 -3.81 5.81 19.02
C ALA A 9 -2.39 6.18 19.50
N MET A 10 -1.66 6.99 18.74
CA MET A 10 -0.29 7.39 19.08
C MET A 10 -0.21 8.84 19.52
N ALA A 11 0.77 9.13 20.35
CA ALA A 11 1.20 10.46 20.78
C ALA A 11 2.74 10.51 20.77
N GLY A 12 3.40 10.74 21.89
CA GLY A 12 4.86 10.75 21.98
C GLY A 12 5.56 9.44 21.55
N THR A 13 4.86 8.31 21.58
CA THR A 13 5.37 7.02 21.09
C THR A 13 5.60 7.01 19.57
N PHE A 14 4.97 7.90 18.82
CA PHE A 14 5.16 8.04 17.38
C PHE A 14 6.62 8.41 17.04
N GLY A 15 7.16 9.44 17.73
CA GLY A 15 8.54 9.85 17.54
C GLY A 15 9.55 8.76 17.93
N ALA A 16 9.30 8.05 19.03
CA ALA A 16 10.13 6.92 19.44
C ALA A 16 10.13 5.78 18.40
N LEU A 17 8.95 5.49 17.79
CA LEU A 17 8.84 4.50 16.73
C LEU A 17 9.59 4.95 15.46
N ALA A 18 9.41 6.20 15.02
CA ALA A 18 10.10 6.75 13.85
C ALA A 18 11.62 6.69 14.04
N TYR A 19 12.10 7.11 15.20
CA TYR A 19 13.52 7.02 15.56
C TYR A 19 14.03 5.57 15.52
N GLY A 20 13.27 4.63 16.10
CA GLY A 20 13.61 3.21 16.07
C GLY A 20 13.68 2.66 14.65
N LEU A 21 12.70 2.94 13.79
CA LEU A 21 12.68 2.50 12.39
C LEU A 21 13.86 3.03 11.59
N ARG A 22 14.23 4.30 11.80
CA ARG A 22 15.37 4.94 11.14
C ARG A 22 16.70 4.33 11.54
N HIS A 23 16.89 4.04 12.83
CA HIS A 23 18.21 3.71 13.40
C HIS A 23 18.43 2.23 13.71
N TYR A 24 17.38 1.41 13.74
CA TYR A 24 17.49 -0.01 14.08
C TYR A 24 18.41 -0.79 13.13
N ARG A 25 18.45 -0.42 11.86
CA ARG A 25 19.35 -0.99 10.86
C ARG A 25 20.25 0.10 10.29
N PRO A 26 21.56 0.10 10.65
CA PRO A 26 22.53 1.03 10.04
C PRO A 26 22.57 0.87 8.52
N GLY A 27 22.60 2.01 7.81
CA GLY A 27 22.67 2.02 6.32
C GLY A 27 21.35 1.80 5.61
N LEU A 28 20.21 1.74 6.33
CA LEU A 28 18.90 1.74 5.70
C LEU A 28 18.65 3.11 5.04
N PRO A 29 18.40 3.18 3.71
CA PRO A 29 18.05 4.45 3.05
C PRO A 29 16.71 4.94 3.58
N TRP A 30 16.75 5.92 4.46
CA TRP A 30 15.56 6.46 5.13
C TRP A 30 15.08 7.70 4.42
N ALA A 31 13.78 7.78 4.14
CA ALA A 31 13.13 8.92 3.50
C ALA A 31 12.23 9.71 4.46
N GLY A 32 11.68 9.06 5.50
CA GLY A 32 10.84 9.72 6.47
C GLY A 32 9.63 8.89 6.92
N VAL A 33 8.72 9.54 7.64
CA VAL A 33 7.51 8.92 8.20
C VAL A 33 6.25 9.71 7.84
N LEU A 34 5.24 9.02 7.32
CA LEU A 34 3.90 9.54 7.06
C LEU A 34 2.96 9.00 8.13
N ALA A 35 2.30 9.91 8.86
CA ALA A 35 1.30 9.54 9.85
C ALA A 35 -0.05 9.27 9.16
N ASN A 36 -0.60 8.07 9.33
CA ASN A 36 -1.91 7.71 8.79
C ASN A 36 -2.97 7.67 9.90
N ARG A 37 -4.24 7.89 9.54
CA ARG A 37 -5.40 7.85 10.44
C ARG A 37 -5.35 8.87 11.58
N VAL A 38 -4.81 10.04 11.32
CA VAL A 38 -4.66 11.12 12.31
C VAL A 38 -6.01 11.74 12.64
N GLY A 39 -6.29 11.96 13.92
CA GLY A 39 -7.62 12.37 14.40
C GLY A 39 -7.94 13.85 14.18
N SER A 40 -6.96 14.75 14.16
CA SER A 40 -7.13 16.21 14.03
C SER A 40 -5.82 16.88 13.65
N ALA A 41 -5.89 18.17 13.23
CA ALA A 41 -4.70 18.99 12.97
C ALA A 41 -3.79 19.10 14.21
N ARG A 42 -4.39 19.35 15.38
CA ARG A 42 -3.64 19.38 16.65
C ARG A 42 -2.94 18.05 16.95
N HIS A 43 -3.58 16.93 16.61
CA HIS A 43 -2.93 15.62 16.73
C HIS A 43 -1.75 15.49 15.77
N ALA A 44 -1.88 15.95 14.52
CA ALA A 44 -0.78 15.98 13.57
C ALA A 44 0.41 16.81 14.07
N ASP A 45 0.13 18.01 14.61
CA ASP A 45 1.16 18.88 15.21
C ASP A 45 1.89 18.17 16.36
N MET A 46 1.14 17.52 17.27
CA MET A 46 1.72 16.76 18.38
C MET A 46 2.60 15.60 17.92
N LEU A 47 2.23 14.91 16.83
CA LEU A 47 3.04 13.82 16.27
C LEU A 47 4.32 14.36 15.66
N ARG A 48 4.23 15.46 14.89
CA ARG A 48 5.37 16.14 14.29
C ARG A 48 6.35 16.64 15.34
N ASP A 49 5.85 17.36 16.34
CA ASP A 49 6.66 17.94 17.43
C ASP A 49 7.34 16.86 18.30
N GLY A 50 6.82 15.63 18.25
CA GLY A 50 7.38 14.47 18.92
C GLY A 50 8.52 13.78 18.16
N LEU A 51 8.79 14.16 16.91
CA LEU A 51 9.90 13.61 16.13
C LEU A 51 11.23 14.10 16.66
N HIS A 52 12.26 13.25 16.61
CA HIS A 52 13.63 13.62 16.94
C HIS A 52 14.26 14.52 15.86
N ASP A 53 13.87 14.30 14.60
CA ASP A 53 14.32 15.04 13.44
C ASP A 53 13.09 15.48 12.66
N GLU A 54 12.88 16.79 12.54
CA GLU A 54 11.72 17.35 11.85
C GLU A 54 11.72 17.03 10.35
N ASP A 55 12.90 16.81 9.75
CA ASP A 55 13.04 16.44 8.34
C ASP A 55 12.46 15.05 8.04
N ASP A 56 12.23 14.23 9.07
CA ASP A 56 11.55 12.95 8.91
C ASP A 56 10.05 13.09 8.64
N TRP A 57 9.45 14.27 8.88
CA TRP A 57 8.01 14.49 8.73
C TRP A 57 7.57 14.57 7.28
N MET A 58 6.87 13.54 6.81
CA MET A 58 6.31 13.46 5.46
C MET A 58 4.82 13.84 5.40
N GLY A 59 4.23 14.18 6.55
CA GLY A 59 2.85 14.64 6.64
C GLY A 59 1.91 13.73 7.39
N ALA A 60 0.63 14.09 7.38
CA ALA A 60 -0.43 13.37 8.03
C ALA A 60 -1.65 13.17 7.11
N LEU A 61 -2.16 11.96 7.05
CA LEU A 61 -3.44 11.64 6.43
C LEU A 61 -4.51 11.58 7.53
N MET A 62 -5.49 12.46 7.42
CA MET A 62 -6.55 12.58 8.42
C MET A 62 -7.52 11.42 8.35
N ARG A 63 -7.94 10.94 9.52
CA ARG A 63 -9.05 10.00 9.62
C ARG A 63 -10.35 10.71 9.28
N VAL A 64 -11.05 10.25 8.27
CA VAL A 64 -12.37 10.78 7.93
C VAL A 64 -13.40 10.22 8.91
N GLN A 65 -14.06 11.11 9.67
CA GLN A 65 -15.16 10.74 10.57
C GLN A 65 -16.51 10.89 9.84
N PRO A 66 -17.42 9.92 9.92
CA PRO A 66 -18.68 9.94 9.18
C PRO A 66 -19.61 11.12 9.52
N GLY A 67 -19.36 11.90 10.57
CA GLY A 67 -20.25 12.94 11.07
C GLY A 67 -19.87 14.39 10.72
N ASN A 68 -18.62 14.71 10.39
CA ASN A 68 -18.10 16.08 10.29
C ASN A 68 -17.58 16.48 8.90
N ALA A 69 -17.82 15.67 7.89
CA ALA A 69 -17.34 15.96 6.55
C ALA A 69 -18.25 16.98 5.85
N PRO A 70 -17.73 18.06 5.22
CA PRO A 70 -18.49 18.89 4.29
C PRO A 70 -19.06 18.02 3.16
N ALA A 71 -20.14 18.47 2.50
CA ALA A 71 -20.92 17.65 1.56
C ALA A 71 -20.08 16.99 0.45
N ALA A 72 -18.98 17.66 0.00
CA ALA A 72 -18.01 17.11 -0.93
C ALA A 72 -17.12 16.01 -0.30
N ALA A 73 -16.90 16.04 1.02
CA ALA A 73 -16.10 15.07 1.76
C ALA A 73 -16.95 13.92 2.32
N LYS A 74 -18.27 13.95 2.21
CA LYS A 74 -19.16 12.82 2.56
C LYS A 74 -18.94 11.61 1.66
N ALA A 75 -18.48 11.83 0.43
CA ALA A 75 -18.05 10.77 -0.47
C ALA A 75 -16.72 10.12 -0.01
N SER A 76 -15.94 10.83 0.81
CA SER A 76 -14.62 10.38 1.28
C SER A 76 -14.65 9.80 2.71
N ALA A 77 -15.81 9.47 3.26
CA ALA A 77 -15.97 9.03 4.64
C ALA A 77 -15.23 7.72 5.01
N ALA A 78 -14.79 6.98 4.03
CA ALA A 78 -13.66 6.05 4.12
C ALA A 78 -12.99 6.13 2.76
N LEU A 79 -11.81 6.78 2.66
CA LEU A 79 -11.09 6.92 1.39
C LEU A 79 -11.00 5.57 0.70
N LEU A 80 -10.62 4.55 1.43
CA LEU A 80 -10.65 3.17 0.98
C LEU A 80 -11.31 2.32 2.08
N PRO A 81 -12.46 1.67 1.82
CA PRO A 81 -13.14 0.86 2.82
C PRO A 81 -12.30 -0.37 3.17
N GLU A 82 -12.29 -0.70 4.43
CA GLU A 82 -11.63 -1.89 4.96
C GLU A 82 -12.66 -3.03 5.11
N ARG A 83 -12.30 -4.22 4.67
CA ARG A 83 -12.96 -5.48 4.99
C ARG A 83 -11.95 -6.36 5.73
N HIS A 84 -12.25 -7.59 6.04
CA HIS A 84 -11.31 -8.51 6.66
C HIS A 84 -9.91 -8.39 6.03
N LEU A 85 -8.88 -8.18 6.83
CA LEU A 85 -7.50 -7.93 6.41
C LEU A 85 -7.26 -6.60 5.65
N GLY A 86 -8.19 -5.65 5.72
CA GLY A 86 -8.01 -4.32 5.14
C GLY A 86 -8.16 -4.23 3.62
N LEU A 87 -8.68 -5.25 2.95
CA LEU A 87 -8.78 -5.29 1.49
C LEU A 87 -10.25 -5.30 1.03
N VAL A 88 -10.60 -4.35 0.19
CA VAL A 88 -11.81 -4.37 -0.65
C VAL A 88 -11.37 -4.33 -2.10
N VAL A 89 -11.95 -5.19 -2.91
CA VAL A 89 -11.59 -5.27 -4.33
C VAL A 89 -12.19 -4.06 -5.06
N ALA A 90 -11.36 -3.37 -5.85
CA ALA A 90 -11.75 -2.09 -6.47
C ALA A 90 -13.01 -2.18 -7.34
N HIS A 91 -13.27 -3.33 -7.98
CA HIS A 91 -14.46 -3.54 -8.80
C HIS A 91 -15.74 -3.81 -8.01
N GLU A 92 -15.66 -4.00 -6.68
CA GLU A 92 -16.83 -4.08 -5.80
C GLU A 92 -17.35 -2.70 -5.38
N LEU A 93 -16.63 -1.62 -5.76
CA LEU A 93 -16.95 -0.25 -5.39
C LEU A 93 -17.32 0.54 -6.64
N ASP A 94 -18.58 0.94 -6.74
CA ASP A 94 -19.09 1.76 -7.87
C ASP A 94 -18.38 3.12 -7.96
N ASP A 95 -17.88 3.64 -6.81
CA ASP A 95 -17.19 4.92 -6.66
C ASP A 95 -15.67 4.79 -6.46
N SER A 96 -15.07 3.66 -6.85
CA SER A 96 -13.65 3.37 -6.60
C SER A 96 -12.70 4.44 -7.13
N LEU A 97 -12.94 4.96 -8.34
CA LEU A 97 -12.10 6.02 -8.93
C LEU A 97 -12.21 7.32 -8.14
N GLN A 98 -13.42 7.72 -7.74
CA GLN A 98 -13.62 8.94 -6.94
C GLN A 98 -12.93 8.83 -5.57
N ARG A 99 -12.90 7.64 -4.99
CA ARG A 99 -12.17 7.39 -3.73
C ARG A 99 -10.67 7.46 -3.91
N LEU A 100 -10.15 6.95 -5.02
CA LEU A 100 -8.74 7.06 -5.37
C LEU A 100 -8.34 8.51 -5.60
N ASP A 101 -9.15 9.30 -6.32
CA ASP A 101 -8.90 10.71 -6.52
C ASP A 101 -8.89 11.48 -5.19
N ALA A 102 -9.86 11.22 -4.32
CA ALA A 102 -9.90 11.83 -3.00
C ALA A 102 -8.69 11.43 -2.11
N ALA A 103 -8.21 10.19 -2.24
CA ALA A 103 -7.00 9.75 -1.54
C ALA A 103 -5.75 10.43 -2.12
N ALA A 104 -5.68 10.60 -3.43
CA ALA A 104 -4.61 11.32 -4.10
C ALA A 104 -4.58 12.79 -3.69
N ASP A 105 -5.74 13.46 -3.63
CA ASP A 105 -5.86 14.85 -3.17
C ASP A 105 -5.41 15.00 -1.72
N ALA A 106 -5.79 14.07 -0.84
CA ALA A 106 -5.36 14.06 0.54
C ALA A 106 -3.83 13.88 0.67
N LEU A 107 -3.23 13.03 -0.14
CA LEU A 107 -1.78 12.86 -0.19
C LEU A 107 -1.09 14.09 -0.76
N ALA A 108 -1.63 14.66 -1.85
CA ALA A 108 -1.09 15.87 -2.49
C ALA A 108 -1.04 17.08 -1.55
N ALA A 109 -1.90 17.14 -0.54
CA ALA A 109 -1.90 18.17 0.48
C ALA A 109 -0.80 18.00 1.56
N THR A 110 -0.07 16.88 1.57
CA THR A 110 1.01 16.61 2.54
C THR A 110 2.38 17.08 2.03
N PRO A 111 3.39 17.28 2.90
CA PRO A 111 4.77 17.50 2.47
C PRO A 111 5.26 16.45 1.46
N LEU A 112 4.94 15.18 1.67
CA LEU A 112 5.27 14.11 0.71
C LEU A 112 4.66 14.36 -0.67
N GLY A 113 3.39 14.75 -0.74
CA GLY A 113 2.69 15.01 -2.00
C GLY A 113 3.12 16.30 -2.71
N GLN A 114 3.81 17.20 -2.00
CA GLN A 114 4.38 18.44 -2.55
C GLN A 114 5.81 18.27 -3.09
N MET A 115 6.43 17.10 -2.90
CA MET A 115 7.77 16.82 -3.38
C MET A 115 7.81 16.81 -4.91
N THR A 116 8.90 17.33 -5.44
CA THR A 116 9.18 17.29 -6.88
C THR A 116 9.78 15.94 -7.29
N LEU A 117 9.85 15.71 -8.60
CA LEU A 117 10.55 14.53 -9.12
C LEU A 117 12.05 14.52 -8.74
N ASP A 118 12.67 15.69 -8.67
CA ASP A 118 14.08 15.81 -8.29
C ASP A 118 14.27 15.43 -6.81
N ASP A 119 13.36 15.83 -5.92
CA ASP A 119 13.36 15.41 -4.52
C ASP A 119 13.26 13.89 -4.40
N LEU A 120 12.34 13.28 -5.16
CA LEU A 120 12.16 11.82 -5.17
C LEU A 120 13.36 11.07 -5.77
N GLN A 121 14.06 11.66 -6.74
CA GLN A 121 15.30 11.10 -7.30
C GLN A 121 16.40 11.01 -6.24
N GLY A 122 16.43 11.95 -5.27
CA GLY A 122 17.33 11.90 -4.13
C GLY A 122 17.14 10.65 -3.24
N TRP A 123 15.98 9.99 -3.34
CA TRP A 123 15.67 8.74 -2.64
C TRP A 123 15.95 7.48 -3.48
N ALA A 124 16.38 7.65 -4.72
CA ALA A 124 16.63 6.51 -5.60
C ALA A 124 17.72 5.61 -5.01
N VAL A 125 17.46 4.32 -5.01
CA VAL A 125 18.40 3.29 -4.55
C VAL A 125 18.54 2.25 -5.64
N ASP A 126 19.77 2.02 -6.07
CA ASP A 126 20.06 0.97 -7.01
C ASP A 126 20.06 -0.39 -6.30
N PHE A 127 19.16 -1.26 -6.72
CA PHE A 127 19.17 -2.65 -6.28
C PHE A 127 20.00 -3.47 -7.28
N PRO A 128 21.07 -4.14 -6.81
CA PRO A 128 21.85 -5.00 -7.71
C PRO A 128 20.96 -6.10 -8.25
N ALA A 129 21.09 -6.37 -9.55
CA ALA A 129 20.42 -7.52 -10.14
C ALA A 129 20.86 -8.80 -9.41
N PRO A 130 19.95 -9.77 -9.22
CA PRO A 130 20.33 -11.04 -8.58
C PRO A 130 21.48 -11.70 -9.32
N ALA A 131 22.49 -12.14 -8.59
CA ALA A 131 23.74 -12.68 -9.12
C ALA A 131 23.53 -13.92 -10.00
N SER A 132 22.42 -14.62 -9.84
CA SER A 132 22.02 -15.74 -10.71
C SER A 132 20.51 -15.82 -10.84
N LYS A 133 20.03 -16.13 -12.04
CA LYS A 133 18.64 -16.58 -12.19
C LYS A 133 18.54 -17.99 -11.61
N ILE A 134 17.71 -18.17 -10.60
CA ILE A 134 17.39 -19.52 -10.10
C ILE A 134 16.73 -20.27 -11.26
N ALA A 135 17.37 -21.34 -11.72
CA ALA A 135 16.77 -22.21 -12.74
C ALA A 135 15.56 -22.92 -12.11
N VAL A 136 14.39 -22.66 -12.65
CA VAL A 136 13.17 -23.35 -12.24
C VAL A 136 13.06 -24.64 -13.04
N PRO A 137 13.09 -25.84 -12.41
CA PRO A 137 13.00 -27.09 -13.15
C PRO A 137 11.59 -27.25 -13.77
N ALA A 138 11.52 -27.75 -15.00
CA ALA A 138 10.26 -27.89 -15.76
C ALA A 138 9.41 -29.10 -15.28
N LEU A 139 9.10 -29.14 -13.98
CA LEU A 139 8.38 -30.24 -13.32
C LEU A 139 6.93 -30.41 -13.81
N LEU A 140 6.36 -29.36 -14.41
CA LEU A 140 4.98 -29.33 -14.87
C LEU A 140 4.88 -29.28 -16.41
N ALA A 141 5.95 -29.68 -17.10
CA ALA A 141 5.95 -29.71 -18.56
C ALA A 141 4.80 -30.54 -19.13
N GLY A 142 4.02 -29.93 -20.04
CA GLY A 142 2.85 -30.55 -20.66
C GLY A 142 1.63 -30.72 -19.75
N ARG A 143 1.65 -30.16 -18.55
CA ARG A 143 0.49 -30.13 -17.66
C ARG A 143 -0.30 -28.84 -17.82
N THR A 144 -1.64 -28.96 -17.70
CA THR A 144 -2.53 -27.80 -17.55
C THR A 144 -2.84 -27.60 -16.08
N VAL A 145 -2.68 -26.38 -15.60
CA VAL A 145 -3.05 -25.97 -14.22
C VAL A 145 -4.19 -24.98 -14.31
N ALA A 146 -5.33 -25.36 -13.78
CA ALA A 146 -6.49 -24.47 -13.68
C ALA A 146 -6.39 -23.63 -12.39
N VAL A 147 -6.51 -22.30 -12.53
CA VAL A 147 -6.44 -21.33 -11.44
C VAL A 147 -7.76 -20.57 -11.36
N GLY A 148 -8.46 -20.68 -10.21
CA GLY A 148 -9.65 -19.88 -9.95
C GLY A 148 -9.28 -18.39 -9.87
N ARG A 149 -9.97 -17.56 -10.66
CA ARG A 149 -9.79 -16.10 -10.66
C ARG A 149 -11.07 -15.38 -11.00
N ASP A 150 -11.69 -14.76 -9.99
CA ASP A 150 -12.89 -13.93 -10.11
C ASP A 150 -13.02 -12.99 -8.90
N ALA A 151 -14.19 -12.44 -8.67
CA ALA A 151 -14.45 -11.56 -7.53
C ALA A 151 -14.26 -12.26 -6.16
N ALA A 152 -14.56 -13.56 -6.05
CA ALA A 152 -14.33 -14.33 -4.83
C ALA A 152 -12.88 -14.82 -4.68
N PHE A 153 -12.20 -15.04 -5.81
CA PHE A 153 -10.81 -15.51 -5.90
C PHE A 153 -9.90 -14.44 -6.56
N CYS A 154 -9.98 -13.21 -6.07
CA CYS A 154 -9.25 -12.07 -6.62
C CYS A 154 -7.77 -12.01 -6.19
N PHE A 155 -7.40 -12.74 -5.14
CA PHE A 155 -6.07 -12.66 -4.54
C PHE A 155 -5.11 -13.67 -5.18
N VAL A 156 -4.65 -13.35 -6.39
CA VAL A 156 -3.70 -14.19 -7.15
C VAL A 156 -2.37 -13.45 -7.29
N TYR A 157 -1.31 -14.01 -6.71
CA TYR A 157 0.03 -13.46 -6.87
C TYR A 157 0.57 -13.75 -8.27
N ALA A 158 0.90 -12.70 -9.02
CA ALA A 158 1.48 -12.82 -10.36
C ALA A 158 2.76 -13.68 -10.37
N ALA A 159 3.60 -13.56 -9.33
CA ALA A 159 4.81 -14.36 -9.20
C ALA A 159 4.53 -15.87 -9.11
N ASN A 160 3.44 -16.28 -8.47
CA ASN A 160 3.05 -17.70 -8.40
C ASN A 160 2.63 -18.22 -9.78
N VAL A 161 1.88 -17.42 -10.54
CA VAL A 161 1.48 -17.77 -11.93
C VAL A 161 2.73 -17.90 -12.81
N GLN A 162 3.63 -16.93 -12.76
CA GLN A 162 4.90 -16.97 -13.48
C GLN A 162 5.75 -18.20 -13.10
N CYS A 163 5.77 -18.56 -11.83
CA CYS A 163 6.49 -19.76 -11.39
C CYS A 163 5.89 -21.03 -12.01
N LEU A 164 4.58 -21.17 -12.04
CA LEU A 164 3.91 -22.30 -12.70
C LEU A 164 4.24 -22.37 -14.19
N GLU A 165 4.23 -21.23 -14.88
CA GLU A 165 4.58 -21.13 -16.30
C GLU A 165 6.07 -21.48 -16.53
N GLN A 166 6.97 -20.99 -15.68
CA GLN A 166 8.39 -21.33 -15.74
C GLN A 166 8.65 -22.83 -15.48
N MET A 167 7.82 -23.47 -14.66
CA MET A 167 7.83 -24.93 -14.48
C MET A 167 7.28 -25.69 -15.69
N GLY A 168 6.86 -25.00 -16.75
CA GLY A 168 6.37 -25.60 -18.00
C GLY A 168 4.87 -25.89 -18.00
N ALA A 169 4.11 -25.41 -17.04
CA ALA A 169 2.66 -25.56 -17.01
C ALA A 169 1.97 -24.62 -18.03
N ARG A 170 0.88 -25.09 -18.61
CA ARG A 170 -0.10 -24.23 -19.26
C ARG A 170 -1.11 -23.77 -18.21
N VAL A 171 -1.05 -22.48 -17.81
CA VAL A 171 -2.01 -21.93 -16.85
C VAL A 171 -3.29 -21.52 -17.57
N VAL A 172 -4.43 -21.92 -17.05
CA VAL A 172 -5.78 -21.57 -17.51
C VAL A 172 -6.57 -20.99 -16.35
N PHE A 173 -7.11 -19.79 -16.54
CA PHE A 173 -7.98 -19.18 -15.54
C PHE A 173 -9.44 -19.60 -15.75
N PHE A 174 -10.16 -19.77 -14.66
CA PHE A 174 -11.60 -20.00 -14.67
C PHE A 174 -12.27 -19.25 -13.51
N SER A 175 -13.56 -18.98 -13.64
CA SER A 175 -14.35 -18.30 -12.62
C SER A 175 -15.19 -19.32 -11.83
N PRO A 176 -14.86 -19.62 -10.58
CA PRO A 176 -15.72 -20.43 -9.73
C PRO A 176 -17.15 -19.88 -9.56
N LEU A 177 -17.35 -18.57 -9.74
CA LEU A 177 -18.68 -17.93 -9.62
C LEU A 177 -19.52 -18.02 -10.91
N HIS A 178 -18.88 -18.07 -12.08
CA HIS A 178 -19.59 -17.86 -13.36
C HIS A 178 -19.45 -19.02 -14.33
N ASP A 179 -18.38 -19.81 -14.24
CA ASP A 179 -18.17 -20.91 -15.15
C ASP A 179 -18.97 -22.15 -14.70
N ALA A 180 -19.68 -22.77 -15.65
CA ALA A 180 -20.52 -23.94 -15.38
C ALA A 180 -19.70 -25.23 -15.18
N ALA A 181 -18.42 -25.23 -15.60
CA ALA A 181 -17.55 -26.40 -15.51
C ALA A 181 -16.08 -25.97 -15.37
N LEU A 182 -15.27 -26.89 -14.88
CA LEU A 182 -13.81 -26.71 -14.87
C LEU A 182 -13.24 -26.81 -16.30
N PRO A 183 -12.18 -26.03 -16.62
CA PRO A 183 -11.53 -26.08 -17.93
C PRO A 183 -10.77 -27.39 -18.18
#